data_df6c8ca29c0104340e7e7d50ae86c6f4
#
_entry.id   df6c8ca29c0104340e7e7d50ae86c6f4
#
_cell.length_a   1.000
_cell.length_b   1.000
_cell.length_c   1.000
_cell.angle_alpha   90.00
_cell.angle_beta   90.00
_cell.angle_gamma   90.00
#
_symmetry.space_group_name_H-M   'P 1'
#
loop_
_entity.id
_entity.type
_entity.pdbx_description
1 polymer ?
#
loop_
_entity_poly.entity_id
_entity_poly.type
_entity_poly.pdbx_seq_one_letter_code
_entity_poly.pdbx_strand_id
1 'polypeptide(L)'
;MQSLVKAIGGKWSVAYKFEPDGSNPKGSIAEGEEVWRTGPGGFTLMEEEHFRTPQGEVFLFALHWWDKSTNSFRGMLCNNSGPAACNVDTYYHSSLKWGGKQFVIDLEFPQGAKNMLWHEAISDFTPTSFTQTGDMGEVGGPLRCVVTAQAKKFAD
;
A
#
# COMPACT_ATOMS: atom_id res chain seq x y z
N MET A 1 1.20 -8.84 -14.22
CA MET A 1 0.23 -9.32 -13.22
C MET A 1 0.60 -10.68 -12.63
N GLN A 2 0.68 -11.77 -13.40
CA GLN A 2 0.93 -13.13 -12.86
C GLN A 2 2.19 -13.26 -11.99
N SER A 3 3.30 -12.64 -12.37
CA SER A 3 4.54 -12.67 -11.58
C SER A 3 4.42 -11.90 -10.25
N LEU A 4 3.67 -10.81 -10.23
CA LEU A 4 3.38 -10.06 -9.01
C LEU A 4 2.47 -10.87 -8.08
N VAL A 5 1.37 -11.43 -8.61
CA VAL A 5 0.49 -12.33 -7.83
C VAL A 5 1.25 -13.50 -7.23
N LYS A 6 2.19 -14.09 -7.98
CA LYS A 6 3.03 -15.17 -7.47
C LYS A 6 3.94 -14.72 -6.32
N ALA A 7 4.42 -13.48 -6.35
CA ALA A 7 5.31 -12.94 -5.33
C ALA A 7 4.57 -12.57 -4.03
N ILE A 8 3.40 -11.91 -4.13
CA ILE A 8 2.73 -11.32 -2.98
C ILE A 8 1.44 -12.06 -2.58
N GLY A 9 0.86 -12.88 -3.46
CA GLY A 9 -0.42 -13.54 -3.21
C GLY A 9 -0.42 -14.42 -1.97
N GLY A 10 -1.49 -14.32 -1.18
CA GLY A 10 -1.71 -15.08 0.05
C GLY A 10 -2.21 -14.23 1.20
N LYS A 11 -2.23 -14.82 2.38
CA LYS A 11 -2.58 -14.18 3.65
C LYS A 11 -1.32 -13.96 4.48
N TRP A 12 -1.16 -12.75 5.02
CA TRP A 12 0.03 -12.31 5.71
C TRP A 12 -0.31 -11.71 7.08
N SER A 13 0.48 -12.03 8.10
CA SER A 13 0.53 -11.27 9.34
C SER A 13 1.57 -10.16 9.16
N VAL A 14 1.22 -8.94 9.50
CA VAL A 14 2.05 -7.76 9.24
C VAL A 14 2.27 -6.98 10.53
N ALA A 15 3.53 -6.66 10.79
CA ALA A 15 3.94 -5.80 11.89
C ALA A 15 4.40 -4.45 11.31
N TYR A 16 3.67 -3.39 11.64
CA TYR A 16 3.92 -2.03 11.21
C TYR A 16 4.65 -1.24 12.29
N LYS A 17 5.60 -0.43 11.87
CA LYS A 17 6.26 0.59 12.69
C LYS A 17 6.02 1.95 12.03
N PHE A 18 5.21 2.78 12.65
CA PHE A 18 4.98 4.16 12.24
C PHE A 18 6.03 5.07 12.87
N GLU A 19 6.69 5.86 12.03
CA GLU A 19 7.71 6.79 12.50
C GLU A 19 7.07 7.99 13.21
N PRO A 20 7.80 8.64 14.12
CA PRO A 20 7.31 9.84 14.81
C PRO A 20 6.90 10.95 13.85
N ASP A 21 5.77 11.59 14.14
CA ASP A 21 5.28 12.77 13.42
C ASP A 21 4.70 13.83 14.38
N GLY A 22 4.13 14.92 13.83
CA GLY A 22 3.55 16.01 14.61
C GLY A 22 2.33 15.60 15.43
N SER A 23 1.59 14.57 15.01
CA SER A 23 0.41 14.03 15.71
C SER A 23 0.76 12.89 16.65
N ASN A 24 1.86 12.19 16.39
CA ASN A 24 2.36 11.06 17.17
C ASN A 24 3.88 11.18 17.39
N PRO A 25 4.34 12.03 18.34
CA PRO A 25 5.77 12.31 18.55
C PRO A 25 6.62 11.10 18.98
N LYS A 26 6.00 10.01 19.40
CA LYS A 26 6.70 8.77 19.81
C LYS A 26 6.70 7.69 18.74
N GLY A 27 5.96 7.92 17.64
CA GLY A 27 5.64 6.85 16.73
C GLY A 27 4.73 5.79 17.35
N SER A 28 4.43 4.73 16.62
CA SER A 28 3.63 3.61 17.13
C SER A 28 3.96 2.30 16.42
N ILE A 29 3.56 1.21 17.05
CA ILE A 29 3.58 -0.12 16.46
C ILE A 29 2.13 -0.56 16.29
N ALA A 30 1.83 -1.22 15.17
CA ALA A 30 0.56 -1.88 14.93
C ALA A 30 0.82 -3.28 14.38
N GLU A 31 -0.15 -4.15 14.61
CA GLU A 31 -0.17 -5.49 14.03
C GLU A 31 -1.46 -5.64 13.24
N GLY A 32 -1.37 -6.36 12.14
CA GLY A 32 -2.51 -6.55 11.26
C GLY A 32 -2.36 -7.75 10.35
N GLU A 33 -3.29 -7.83 9.43
CA GLU A 33 -3.34 -8.87 8.41
C GLU A 33 -3.51 -8.20 7.04
N GLU A 34 -2.83 -8.76 6.05
CA GLU A 34 -3.04 -8.45 4.63
C GLU A 34 -3.43 -9.71 3.87
N VAL A 35 -4.35 -9.56 2.95
CA VAL A 35 -4.76 -10.61 2.02
C VAL A 35 -4.62 -10.11 0.60
N TRP A 36 -3.72 -10.73 -0.15
CA TRP A 36 -3.51 -10.45 -1.55
C TRP A 36 -4.05 -11.60 -2.40
N ARG A 37 -4.97 -11.32 -3.31
CA ARG A 37 -5.59 -12.35 -4.15
C ARG A 37 -5.90 -11.83 -5.55
N THR A 38 -5.91 -12.74 -6.50
CA THR A 38 -6.37 -12.47 -7.86
C THR A 38 -7.87 -12.21 -7.85
N GLY A 39 -8.30 -11.14 -8.48
CA GLY A 39 -9.70 -10.86 -8.69
C GLY A 39 -10.32 -11.71 -9.81
N PRO A 40 -11.64 -11.58 -10.05
CA PRO A 40 -12.36 -12.33 -11.07
C PRO A 40 -11.70 -12.22 -12.45
N GLY A 41 -11.57 -13.35 -13.14
CA GLY A 41 -10.96 -13.40 -14.47
C GLY A 41 -9.44 -13.29 -14.50
N GLY A 42 -8.76 -13.10 -13.38
CA GLY A 42 -7.29 -13.09 -13.28
C GLY A 42 -6.61 -11.83 -13.80
N PHE A 43 -7.34 -10.75 -14.11
CA PHE A 43 -6.79 -9.51 -14.65
C PHE A 43 -6.56 -8.42 -13.60
N THR A 44 -7.02 -8.64 -12.35
CA THR A 44 -6.83 -7.73 -11.23
C THR A 44 -6.10 -8.42 -10.08
N LEU A 45 -5.42 -7.63 -9.26
CA LEU A 45 -4.90 -8.00 -7.95
C LEU A 45 -5.68 -7.21 -6.90
N MET A 46 -6.23 -7.89 -5.93
CA MET A 46 -7.00 -7.34 -4.82
C MET A 46 -6.16 -7.43 -3.56
N GLU A 47 -6.18 -6.36 -2.80
CA GLU A 47 -5.56 -6.26 -1.49
C GLU A 47 -6.65 -5.91 -0.47
N GLU A 48 -6.67 -6.64 0.62
CA GLU A 48 -7.45 -6.34 1.81
C GLU A 48 -6.49 -6.25 2.99
N GLU A 49 -6.55 -5.15 3.72
CA GLU A 49 -5.69 -4.90 4.86
C GLU A 49 -6.54 -4.53 6.07
N HIS A 50 -6.19 -5.10 7.22
CA HIS A 50 -6.80 -4.76 8.49
C HIS A 50 -5.73 -4.69 9.57
N PHE A 51 -5.58 -3.55 10.21
CA PHE A 51 -4.66 -3.40 11.33
C PHE A 51 -5.22 -2.50 12.42
N ARG A 52 -4.68 -2.64 13.61
CA ARG A 52 -5.11 -1.89 14.79
C ARG A 52 -4.05 -0.90 15.21
N THR A 53 -4.44 0.37 15.31
CA THR A 53 -3.62 1.45 15.84
C THR A 53 -4.15 1.92 17.20
N PRO A 54 -3.39 2.72 17.96
CA PRO A 54 -3.92 3.37 19.17
C PRO A 54 -5.14 4.26 18.91
N GLN A 55 -5.34 4.74 17.67
CA GLN A 55 -6.47 5.60 17.27
C GLN A 55 -7.68 4.79 16.81
N GLY A 56 -7.56 3.49 16.62
CA GLY A 56 -8.65 2.61 16.19
C GLY A 56 -8.24 1.58 15.14
N GLU A 57 -9.23 0.91 14.59
CA GLU A 57 -9.03 -0.09 13.54
C GLU A 57 -9.03 0.57 12.17
N VAL A 58 -8.07 0.19 11.34
CA VAL A 58 -7.95 0.60 9.96
C VAL A 58 -8.28 -0.58 9.06
N PHE A 59 -9.18 -0.34 8.13
CA PHE A 59 -9.53 -1.25 7.05
C PHE A 59 -9.20 -0.60 5.73
N LEU A 60 -8.49 -1.34 4.88
CA LEU A 60 -8.12 -0.91 3.56
C LEU A 60 -8.50 -1.98 2.55
N PHE A 61 -8.98 -1.53 1.40
CA PHE A 61 -9.19 -2.35 0.22
C PHE A 61 -8.55 -1.66 -0.97
N ALA A 62 -7.69 -2.35 -1.70
CA ALA A 62 -7.15 -1.86 -2.95
C ALA A 62 -7.41 -2.84 -4.10
N LEU A 63 -7.56 -2.28 -5.28
CA LEU A 63 -7.70 -3.01 -6.53
C LEU A 63 -6.66 -2.50 -7.52
N HIS A 64 -5.83 -3.38 -8.02
CA HIS A 64 -4.80 -3.07 -9.00
C HIS A 64 -5.07 -3.83 -10.30
N TRP A 65 -4.86 -3.16 -11.46
CA TRP A 65 -5.01 -3.80 -12.77
C TRP A 65 -3.98 -3.28 -13.77
N TRP A 66 -3.76 -4.05 -14.83
CA TRP A 66 -2.96 -3.61 -15.95
C TRP A 66 -3.82 -2.89 -16.98
N ASP A 67 -3.55 -1.61 -17.21
CA ASP A 67 -4.22 -0.83 -18.24
C ASP A 67 -3.39 -0.85 -19.53
N LYS A 68 -3.93 -1.52 -20.54
CA LYS A 68 -3.30 -1.62 -21.86
C LYS A 68 -3.23 -0.30 -22.60
N SER A 69 -4.17 0.62 -22.33
CA SER A 69 -4.23 1.91 -23.05
C SER A 69 -3.10 2.84 -22.63
N THR A 70 -2.70 2.79 -21.35
CA THR A 70 -1.61 3.58 -20.79
C THR A 70 -0.30 2.80 -20.65
N ASN A 71 -0.34 1.48 -20.94
CA ASN A 71 0.77 0.56 -20.75
C ASN A 71 1.37 0.62 -19.35
N SER A 72 0.50 0.69 -18.33
CA SER A 72 0.90 0.83 -16.94
C SER A 72 -0.05 0.08 -16.00
N PHE A 73 0.39 -0.16 -14.77
CA PHE A 73 -0.53 -0.55 -13.71
C PHE A 73 -1.33 0.67 -13.25
N ARG A 74 -2.59 0.42 -12.92
CA ARG A 74 -3.52 1.37 -12.32
C ARG A 74 -4.10 0.77 -11.05
N GLY A 75 -4.61 1.64 -10.17
CA GLY A 75 -5.22 1.18 -8.93
C GLY A 75 -6.30 2.10 -8.41
N MET A 76 -7.09 1.57 -7.51
CA MET A 76 -7.98 2.33 -6.63
C MET A 76 -7.80 1.85 -5.19
N LEU A 77 -8.01 2.75 -4.25
CA LEU A 77 -7.88 2.49 -2.82
C LEU A 77 -9.13 2.96 -2.09
N CYS A 78 -9.64 2.14 -1.18
CA CYS A 78 -10.67 2.49 -0.21
C CYS A 78 -10.12 2.26 1.20
N ASN A 79 -10.39 3.18 2.12
CA ASN A 79 -10.07 2.99 3.54
C ASN A 79 -11.03 3.76 4.44
N ASN A 80 -11.07 3.42 5.72
CA ASN A 80 -11.91 4.07 6.72
C ASN A 80 -11.19 5.18 7.51
N SER A 81 -9.93 5.47 7.22
CA SER A 81 -9.10 6.46 7.93
C SER A 81 -9.05 7.82 7.24
N GLY A 82 -9.42 7.88 5.97
CA GLY A 82 -9.41 9.10 5.16
C GLY A 82 -10.76 9.83 5.13
N PRO A 83 -10.79 11.08 4.65
CA PRO A 83 -12.01 11.87 4.50
C PRO A 83 -12.94 11.34 3.39
N ALA A 84 -12.41 10.58 2.45
CA ALA A 84 -13.15 9.89 1.41
C ALA A 84 -12.91 8.38 1.53
N ALA A 85 -14.02 7.62 1.59
CA ALA A 85 -13.92 6.17 1.75
C ALA A 85 -13.18 5.48 0.60
N CYS A 86 -13.30 5.97 -0.63
CA CYS A 86 -12.63 5.41 -1.80
C CYS A 86 -12.06 6.50 -2.69
N ASN A 87 -10.89 6.21 -3.23
CA ASN A 87 -10.19 7.04 -4.18
C ASN A 87 -10.19 6.39 -5.54
N VAL A 88 -10.82 7.04 -6.49
CA VAL A 88 -10.77 6.70 -7.91
C VAL A 88 -9.88 7.72 -8.63
N ASP A 89 -9.39 7.39 -9.80
CA ASP A 89 -8.41 8.14 -10.61
C ASP A 89 -8.61 9.66 -10.75
N THR A 90 -9.80 10.18 -10.49
CA THR A 90 -10.07 11.62 -10.53
C THR A 90 -9.55 12.38 -9.31
N TYR A 91 -9.24 11.68 -8.23
CA TYR A 91 -8.80 12.24 -6.96
C TYR A 91 -7.33 11.95 -6.66
N TYR A 92 -6.80 10.84 -7.16
CA TYR A 92 -5.43 10.41 -6.98
C TYR A 92 -4.79 10.06 -8.32
N HIS A 93 -3.61 10.60 -8.57
CA HIS A 93 -2.77 10.15 -9.65
C HIS A 93 -1.92 9.01 -9.13
N SER A 94 -2.21 7.79 -9.55
CA SER A 94 -1.43 6.62 -9.15
C SER A 94 -0.49 6.15 -10.26
N SER A 95 0.71 5.79 -9.88
CA SER A 95 1.68 5.09 -10.73
C SER A 95 2.14 3.83 -10.01
N LEU A 96 1.90 2.68 -10.61
CA LEU A 96 2.28 1.39 -10.04
C LEU A 96 3.30 0.71 -10.94
N LYS A 97 4.39 0.20 -10.36
CA LYS A 97 5.49 -0.43 -11.10
C LYS A 97 5.86 -1.76 -10.46
N TRP A 98 5.98 -2.80 -11.27
CA TRP A 98 6.50 -4.09 -10.88
C TRP A 98 7.80 -4.40 -11.63
N GLY A 99 8.92 -4.44 -10.93
CA GLY A 99 10.25 -4.73 -11.46
C GLY A 99 10.73 -6.19 -11.27
N GLY A 100 9.85 -7.10 -10.83
CA GLY A 100 10.19 -8.49 -10.55
C GLY A 100 10.82 -8.73 -9.17
N LYS A 101 11.30 -7.69 -8.51
CA LYS A 101 11.88 -7.72 -7.15
C LYS A 101 11.25 -6.72 -6.20
N GLN A 102 10.59 -5.72 -6.74
CA GLN A 102 9.95 -4.66 -5.99
C GLN A 102 8.64 -4.25 -6.67
N PHE A 103 7.60 -4.08 -5.87
CA PHE A 103 6.35 -3.46 -6.28
C PHE A 103 6.30 -2.06 -5.68
N VAL A 104 6.21 -1.05 -6.53
CA VAL A 104 6.20 0.36 -6.12
C VAL A 104 4.84 0.94 -6.44
N ILE A 105 4.28 1.66 -5.50
CA ILE A 105 3.02 2.39 -5.60
C ILE A 105 3.31 3.85 -5.28
N ASP A 106 3.15 4.73 -6.27
CA ASP A 106 3.17 6.18 -6.08
C ASP A 106 1.72 6.67 -6.11
N LEU A 107 1.31 7.43 -5.11
CA LEU A 107 -0.03 7.97 -4.99
C LEU A 107 0.04 9.46 -4.68
N GLU A 108 -0.41 10.29 -5.61
CA GLU A 108 -0.55 11.73 -5.38
C GLU A 108 -1.96 12.05 -4.90
N PHE A 109 -2.06 12.87 -3.86
CA PHE A 109 -3.33 13.28 -3.28
C PHE A 109 -3.27 14.69 -2.68
N PRO A 110 -4.39 15.44 -2.70
CA PRO A 110 -4.45 16.75 -2.08
C PRO A 110 -4.54 16.64 -0.55
N GLN A 111 -3.77 17.47 0.16
CA GLN A 111 -3.85 17.65 1.60
C GLN A 111 -3.87 19.15 1.93
N GLY A 112 -5.04 19.72 2.14
CA GLY A 112 -5.20 21.17 2.27
C GLY A 112 -4.82 21.90 0.98
N ALA A 113 -3.86 22.83 1.06
CA ALA A 113 -3.36 23.58 -0.09
C ALA A 113 -2.16 22.89 -0.81
N LYS A 114 -1.75 21.72 -0.34
CA LYS A 114 -0.58 21.00 -0.84
C LYS A 114 -1.00 19.77 -1.64
N ASN A 115 -0.18 19.40 -2.62
CA ASN A 115 -0.26 18.12 -3.29
C ASN A 115 0.82 17.20 -2.70
N MET A 116 0.40 16.09 -2.10
CA MET A 116 1.27 15.15 -1.39
C MET A 116 1.53 13.94 -2.27
N LEU A 117 2.70 13.34 -2.09
CA LEU A 117 3.08 12.04 -2.64
C LEU A 117 3.23 11.04 -1.51
N TRP A 118 2.50 9.94 -1.61
CA TRP A 118 2.78 8.69 -0.92
C TRP A 118 3.58 7.80 -1.87
N HIS A 119 4.73 7.36 -1.41
CA HIS A 119 5.59 6.41 -2.12
C HIS A 119 5.69 5.15 -1.30
N GLU A 120 5.19 4.06 -1.81
CA GLU A 120 5.24 2.77 -1.16
C GLU A 120 6.09 1.80 -1.96
N ALA A 121 6.95 1.07 -1.27
CA ALA A 121 7.78 0.04 -1.87
C ALA A 121 7.65 -1.28 -1.09
N ILE A 122 7.18 -2.32 -1.77
CA ILE A 122 7.11 -3.68 -1.26
C ILE A 122 8.24 -4.46 -1.92
N SER A 123 9.13 -5.05 -1.11
CA SER A 123 10.38 -5.67 -1.57
C SER A 123 10.78 -6.88 -0.74
N ASP A 124 11.98 -7.42 -0.98
CA ASP A 124 12.59 -8.53 -0.25
C ASP A 124 11.70 -9.78 -0.19
N PHE A 125 10.99 -10.03 -1.30
CA PHE A 125 10.08 -11.17 -1.40
C PHE A 125 10.80 -12.49 -1.22
N THR A 126 10.31 -13.28 -0.27
CA THR A 126 10.61 -14.69 -0.11
C THR A 126 9.31 -15.50 -0.18
N PRO A 127 9.32 -16.83 -0.18
CA PRO A 127 8.09 -17.62 -0.11
C PRO A 127 7.23 -17.33 1.14
N THR A 128 7.85 -16.81 2.22
CA THR A 128 7.22 -16.66 3.54
C THR A 128 7.29 -15.25 4.13
N SER A 129 7.89 -14.29 3.43
CA SER A 129 8.01 -12.91 3.94
C SER A 129 8.19 -11.89 2.82
N PHE A 130 7.86 -10.63 3.13
CA PHE A 130 8.29 -9.44 2.40
C PHE A 130 8.45 -8.25 3.35
N THR A 131 9.06 -7.19 2.88
CA THR A 131 9.18 -5.90 3.58
C THR A 131 8.39 -4.84 2.82
N GLN A 132 7.93 -3.81 3.56
CA GLN A 132 7.19 -2.68 3.01
C GLN A 132 7.70 -1.40 3.65
N THR A 133 7.85 -0.36 2.85
CA THR A 133 8.18 0.99 3.31
C THR A 133 7.20 1.97 2.71
N GLY A 134 6.73 2.92 3.51
CA GLY A 134 5.92 4.03 3.06
C GLY A 134 6.63 5.34 3.38
N ASP A 135 6.88 6.13 2.34
CA ASP A 135 7.47 7.45 2.42
C ASP A 135 6.44 8.50 2.01
N MET A 136 6.47 9.68 2.62
CA MET A 136 5.53 10.76 2.31
C MET A 136 6.23 12.12 2.27
N GLY A 137 5.77 12.98 1.36
CA GLY A 137 6.23 14.36 1.22
C GLY A 137 5.40 15.15 0.23
N GLU A 138 5.73 16.41 0.00
CA GLU A 138 5.12 17.21 -1.07
C GLU A 138 5.63 16.72 -2.43
N VAL A 139 4.77 16.74 -3.45
CA VAL A 139 5.15 16.39 -4.83
C VAL A 139 6.33 17.26 -5.28
N GLY A 140 7.42 16.61 -5.73
CA GLY A 140 8.65 17.28 -6.13
C GLY A 140 9.57 17.69 -4.98
N GLY A 141 9.17 17.46 -3.74
CA GLY A 141 9.97 17.69 -2.52
C GLY A 141 10.64 16.42 -1.99
N PRO A 142 11.37 16.53 -0.88
CA PRO A 142 11.96 15.37 -0.22
C PRO A 142 10.86 14.52 0.43
N LEU A 143 10.99 13.20 0.28
CA LEU A 143 10.18 12.23 0.98
C LEU A 143 10.84 11.84 2.31
N ARG A 144 10.02 11.53 3.31
CA ARG A 144 10.46 10.97 4.59
C ARG A 144 9.73 9.65 4.84
N CYS A 145 10.42 8.70 5.40
CA CYS A 145 9.81 7.46 5.86
C CYS A 145 8.77 7.77 6.94
N VAL A 146 7.57 7.24 6.77
CA VAL A 146 6.47 7.38 7.73
C VAL A 146 6.03 6.04 8.29
N VAL A 147 6.27 4.95 7.55
CA VAL A 147 5.99 3.60 8.01
C VAL A 147 6.96 2.59 7.41
N THR A 148 7.31 1.59 8.20
CA THR A 148 7.95 0.36 7.73
C THR A 148 7.11 -0.83 8.19
N ALA A 149 7.08 -1.91 7.40
CA ALA A 149 6.37 -3.12 7.77
C ALA A 149 7.15 -4.38 7.43
N GLN A 150 6.90 -5.42 8.22
CA GLN A 150 7.43 -6.77 8.04
C GLN A 150 6.24 -7.72 7.93
N ALA A 151 6.10 -8.34 6.77
CA ALA A 151 5.06 -9.34 6.52
C ALA A 151 5.60 -10.76 6.64
N LYS A 152 4.82 -11.63 7.28
CA LYS A 152 5.07 -13.08 7.37
C LYS A 152 3.84 -13.83 6.91
N LYS A 153 4.02 -14.79 6.02
CA LYS A 153 2.93 -15.62 5.52
C LYS A 153 2.34 -16.45 6.65
N PHE A 154 1.02 -16.51 6.72
CA PHE A 154 0.38 -17.50 7.59
C PHE A 154 0.79 -18.91 7.15
N ALA A 155 1.07 -19.77 8.12
CA ALA A 155 1.21 -21.20 7.84
C ALA A 155 -0.17 -21.75 7.44
N ASP A 156 -0.20 -22.52 6.36
CA ASP A 156 -1.39 -23.26 5.93
C ASP A 156 -1.76 -24.36 6.96
#